data_0f16ce7e5386cf5143538eaf51cb62db
#
_entry.id   0f16ce7e5386cf5143538eaf51cb62db
#
_cell.length_a   1.000
_cell.length_b   1.000
_cell.length_c   1.000
_cell.angle_alpha   90.00
_cell.angle_beta   90.00
_cell.angle_gamma   90.00
#
_symmetry.space_group_name_H-M   'P 1'
#
loop_
_entity.id
_entity.type
_entity.pdbx_description
1 polymer ?
#
loop_
_entity_poly.entity_id
_entity_poly.type
_entity_poly.pdbx_seq_one_letter_code
_entity_poly.pdbx_strand_id
1 'polypeptide(L)'
;MSILLWLLCVVAMAVALLMIPHPALLAALVLFVAAPMVSWLVLLLVRRKVRIRLTAPGVAGKNKPFTLETQLESDARLPFGKTVMWLELTNAVTGETQKKRIVFRGSGEWTLQSAYCGCIECRTAGVWCYDLFGILPVKIPCKAKKRIVIMPDTFPVEIQTVLTRSNLDDCTEYAPDQKGADRTETMQIRDYVPGDPLQQIHWKLSTKLDRLIVRDPAQPVDRELMVFLEQTDDSRSPETADALLEAVVSVCQALAEANQPFRLAWNEDVIHIFDVRNSEALPEAVSAILKSRRNLAQICGTELYQKTKGDTDMGAVLYFCSAQPDDPFPSARTQVYLCGDGNGENVTAFTPKNMTDVLSSLTWS
;
A
#
# COMPACT_ATOMS: atom_id res chain seq x y z
N MET A 1 -12.92 10.27 39.33
CA MET A 1 -14.20 10.24 40.08
C MET A 1 -15.32 10.23 39.05
N SER A 2 -16.38 9.46 39.23
CA SER A 2 -17.52 9.54 38.31
C SER A 2 -18.34 10.79 38.62
N ILE A 3 -18.98 11.38 37.62
CA ILE A 3 -19.83 12.57 37.80
C ILE A 3 -20.96 12.30 38.83
N LEU A 4 -21.45 11.05 38.84
CA LEU A 4 -22.44 10.60 39.80
C LEU A 4 -21.95 10.65 41.25
N LEU A 5 -20.71 10.18 41.48
CA LEU A 5 -20.12 10.21 42.83
C LEU A 5 -19.88 11.65 43.31
N TRP A 6 -19.45 12.51 42.39
CA TRP A 6 -19.25 13.93 42.70
C TRP A 6 -20.57 14.61 43.02
N LEU A 7 -21.64 14.40 42.25
CA LEU A 7 -23.00 14.90 42.55
C LEU A 7 -23.50 14.41 43.90
N LEU A 8 -23.32 13.12 44.20
CA LEU A 8 -23.70 12.55 45.45
C LEU A 8 -22.99 13.24 46.64
N CYS A 9 -21.68 13.50 46.50
CA CYS A 9 -20.92 14.23 47.54
C CYS A 9 -21.40 15.68 47.68
N VAL A 10 -21.72 16.37 46.59
CA VAL A 10 -22.28 17.73 46.62
C VAL A 10 -23.61 17.73 47.36
N VAL A 11 -24.51 16.80 47.06
CA VAL A 11 -25.81 16.67 47.73
C VAL A 11 -25.63 16.34 49.23
N ALA A 12 -24.75 15.41 49.56
CA ALA A 12 -24.46 15.05 50.92
C ALA A 12 -23.92 16.25 51.75
N MET A 13 -23.00 17.03 51.16
CA MET A 13 -22.48 18.25 51.78
C MET A 13 -23.56 19.34 51.96
N ALA A 14 -24.46 19.48 50.99
CA ALA A 14 -25.57 20.42 51.05
C ALA A 14 -26.56 20.03 52.17
N VAL A 15 -26.90 18.74 52.30
CA VAL A 15 -27.72 18.23 53.38
C VAL A 15 -27.04 18.42 54.74
N ALA A 16 -25.73 18.15 54.84
CA ALA A 16 -24.97 18.39 56.07
C ALA A 16 -24.98 19.89 56.47
N LEU A 17 -24.90 20.79 55.51
CA LEU A 17 -24.99 22.24 55.77
C LEU A 17 -26.38 22.68 56.29
N LEU A 18 -27.45 22.02 55.85
CA LEU A 18 -28.80 22.26 56.36
C LEU A 18 -28.96 21.79 57.80
N MET A 19 -28.28 20.69 58.19
CA MET A 19 -28.32 20.15 59.55
C MET A 19 -27.40 20.91 60.52
N ILE A 20 -26.23 21.34 60.01
CA ILE A 20 -25.21 22.02 60.84
C ILE A 20 -24.74 23.27 60.06
N PRO A 21 -25.40 24.43 60.27
CA PRO A 21 -25.03 25.68 59.56
C PRO A 21 -23.70 26.22 60.12
N HIS A 22 -22.58 25.75 59.53
CA HIS A 22 -21.26 26.18 59.92
C HIS A 22 -20.55 26.84 58.68
N PRO A 23 -19.91 28.02 58.85
CA PRO A 23 -19.31 28.76 57.75
C PRO A 23 -18.18 27.96 57.02
N ALA A 24 -17.47 27.10 57.76
CA ALA A 24 -16.46 26.24 57.16
C ALA A 24 -17.04 25.19 56.19
N LEU A 25 -18.24 24.64 56.51
CA LEU A 25 -18.93 23.72 55.62
C LEU A 25 -19.43 24.40 54.33
N LEU A 26 -19.90 25.64 54.46
CA LEU A 26 -20.26 26.45 53.30
C LEU A 26 -19.06 26.73 52.40
N ALA A 27 -17.93 27.14 52.97
CA ALA A 27 -16.69 27.39 52.26
C ALA A 27 -16.17 26.11 51.55
N ALA A 28 -16.26 24.95 52.24
CA ALA A 28 -15.86 23.67 51.66
C ALA A 28 -16.79 23.27 50.49
N LEU A 29 -18.09 23.46 50.59
CA LEU A 29 -19.04 23.19 49.52
C LEU A 29 -18.76 24.08 48.29
N VAL A 30 -18.57 25.39 48.51
CA VAL A 30 -18.26 26.33 47.45
C VAL A 30 -16.95 25.94 46.75
N LEU A 31 -15.89 25.61 47.51
CA LEU A 31 -14.61 25.19 46.96
C LEU A 31 -14.74 23.87 46.16
N PHE A 32 -15.48 22.91 46.68
CA PHE A 32 -15.69 21.59 46.08
C PHE A 32 -16.45 21.67 44.74
N VAL A 33 -17.35 22.65 44.60
CA VAL A 33 -18.07 22.92 43.34
C VAL A 33 -17.25 23.79 42.43
N ALA A 34 -16.58 24.82 42.92
CA ALA A 34 -15.84 25.77 42.12
C ALA A 34 -14.55 25.17 41.52
N ALA A 35 -13.84 24.29 42.23
CA ALA A 35 -12.56 23.75 41.80
C ALA A 35 -12.68 22.95 40.48
N PRO A 36 -13.62 22.03 40.27
CA PRO A 36 -13.80 21.36 38.97
C PRO A 36 -14.21 22.33 37.87
N MET A 37 -15.05 23.32 38.15
CA MET A 37 -15.49 24.31 37.17
C MET A 37 -14.34 25.19 36.70
N VAL A 38 -13.49 25.66 37.62
CA VAL A 38 -12.28 26.43 37.29
C VAL A 38 -11.31 25.58 36.47
N SER A 39 -11.07 24.32 36.88
CA SER A 39 -10.23 23.38 36.15
C SER A 39 -10.76 23.14 34.73
N TRP A 40 -12.05 22.96 34.54
CA TRP A 40 -12.71 22.82 33.25
C TRP A 40 -12.58 24.07 32.40
N LEU A 41 -12.79 25.26 32.97
CA LEU A 41 -12.65 26.56 32.27
C LEU A 41 -11.22 26.74 31.76
N VAL A 42 -10.22 26.46 32.60
CA VAL A 42 -8.81 26.52 32.22
C VAL A 42 -8.54 25.56 31.05
N LEU A 43 -9.04 24.33 31.13
CA LEU A 43 -8.89 23.35 30.05
C LEU A 43 -9.56 23.82 28.75
N LEU A 44 -10.72 24.48 28.86
CA LEU A 44 -11.43 25.03 27.71
C LEU A 44 -10.67 26.19 27.03
N LEU A 45 -9.97 27.02 27.81
CA LEU A 45 -9.12 28.10 27.28
C LEU A 45 -7.87 27.55 26.59
N VAL A 46 -7.28 26.49 27.13
CA VAL A 46 -6.02 25.91 26.62
C VAL A 46 -6.22 24.86 25.54
N ARG A 47 -7.42 24.34 25.35
CA ARG A 47 -7.72 23.22 24.42
C ARG A 47 -7.14 23.35 23.01
N ARG A 48 -6.98 24.57 22.49
CA ARG A 48 -6.41 24.85 21.16
C ARG A 48 -4.88 24.73 21.11
N LYS A 49 -4.21 24.78 22.27
CA LYS A 49 -2.75 24.62 22.42
C LYS A 49 -2.33 23.17 22.68
N VAL A 50 -3.29 22.27 22.88
CA VAL A 50 -3.05 20.87 23.12
C VAL A 50 -2.97 20.14 21.78
N ARG A 51 -1.90 19.39 21.59
CA ARG A 51 -1.67 18.53 20.40
C ARG A 51 -1.47 17.09 20.85
N ILE A 52 -1.80 16.17 19.96
CA ILE A 52 -1.47 14.75 20.14
C ILE A 52 -0.46 14.37 19.10
N ARG A 53 0.64 13.76 19.55
CA ARG A 53 1.62 13.12 18.69
C ARG A 53 1.38 11.61 18.73
N LEU A 54 1.31 11.01 17.53
CA LEU A 54 1.28 9.57 17.34
C LEU A 54 2.64 9.15 16.81
N THR A 55 3.33 8.30 17.55
CA THR A 55 4.62 7.71 17.15
C THR A 55 4.42 6.21 16.98
N ALA A 56 4.85 5.69 15.84
CA ALA A 56 4.79 4.26 15.53
C ALA A 56 5.93 3.91 14.57
N PRO A 57 6.37 2.66 14.49
CA PRO A 57 7.33 2.21 13.50
C PRO A 57 6.78 2.48 12.09
N GLY A 58 7.67 2.79 11.15
CA GLY A 58 7.27 3.00 9.74
C GLY A 58 6.83 1.70 9.07
N VAL A 59 7.41 0.57 9.53
CA VAL A 59 7.18 -0.77 8.99
C VAL A 59 6.98 -1.75 10.14
N ALA A 60 6.05 -2.68 9.99
CA ALA A 60 5.82 -3.81 10.90
C ALA A 60 5.54 -5.09 10.09
N GLY A 61 5.70 -6.26 10.71
CA GLY A 61 5.35 -7.53 10.07
C GLY A 61 3.89 -7.90 10.28
N LYS A 62 3.32 -8.65 9.35
CA LYS A 62 2.01 -9.27 9.47
C LYS A 62 1.97 -10.16 10.72
N ASN A 63 0.85 -10.16 11.43
CA ASN A 63 0.66 -10.91 12.68
C ASN A 63 1.70 -10.65 13.78
N LYS A 64 2.59 -9.66 13.61
CA LYS A 64 3.54 -9.26 14.64
C LYS A 64 3.03 -8.06 15.42
N PRO A 65 3.18 -8.04 16.76
CA PRO A 65 2.79 -6.90 17.55
C PRO A 65 3.72 -5.71 17.27
N PHE A 66 3.15 -4.52 17.15
CA PHE A 66 3.89 -3.26 17.06
C PHE A 66 3.34 -2.24 18.06
N THR A 67 4.17 -1.33 18.52
CA THR A 67 3.81 -0.34 19.52
C THR A 67 3.42 0.98 18.88
N LEU A 68 2.24 1.48 19.21
CA LEU A 68 1.79 2.82 18.92
C LEU A 68 1.90 3.65 20.21
N GLU A 69 2.78 4.63 20.21
CA GLU A 69 2.92 5.58 21.29
C GLU A 69 2.03 6.79 21.04
N THR A 70 1.35 7.21 22.09
CA THR A 70 0.53 8.41 22.07
C THR A 70 1.05 9.38 23.11
N GLN A 71 1.33 10.60 22.73
CA GLN A 71 1.86 11.62 23.60
C GLN A 71 1.02 12.89 23.49
N LEU A 72 0.65 13.44 24.66
CA LEU A 72 -0.05 14.70 24.73
C LEU A 72 1.00 15.81 24.87
N GLU A 73 1.12 16.65 23.87
CA GLU A 73 1.99 17.83 23.87
C GLU A 73 1.16 19.06 24.20
N SER A 74 1.61 19.83 25.16
CA SER A 74 1.01 21.12 25.50
C SER A 74 2.09 22.11 25.89
N ASP A 75 2.03 23.32 25.35
CA ASP A 75 2.90 24.43 25.75
C ASP A 75 2.63 24.90 27.18
N ALA A 76 1.47 24.56 27.74
CA ALA A 76 1.11 24.89 29.11
C ALA A 76 1.42 23.70 30.02
N ARG A 77 2.21 23.90 31.06
CA ARG A 77 2.48 22.92 32.14
C ARG A 77 1.25 22.70 33.02
N LEU A 78 0.13 22.39 32.40
CA LEU A 78 -1.11 22.13 33.16
C LEU A 78 -1.23 20.64 33.43
N PRO A 79 -1.60 20.26 34.64
CA PRO A 79 -1.91 18.89 34.96
C PRO A 79 -3.24 18.52 34.28
N PHE A 80 -3.15 17.73 33.22
CA PHE A 80 -4.33 17.15 32.58
C PHE A 80 -4.80 15.93 33.38
N GLY A 81 -6.11 15.74 33.44
CA GLY A 81 -6.72 14.52 33.89
C GLY A 81 -6.51 13.37 32.91
N LYS A 82 -7.41 12.41 32.89
CA LYS A 82 -7.42 11.35 31.90
C LYS A 82 -7.78 11.90 30.52
N THR A 83 -7.13 11.39 29.48
CA THR A 83 -7.45 11.65 28.09
C THR A 83 -8.10 10.41 27.49
N VAL A 84 -9.24 10.59 26.81
CA VAL A 84 -9.94 9.53 26.07
C VAL A 84 -9.85 9.87 24.59
N MET A 85 -9.30 8.95 23.81
CA MET A 85 -9.15 9.10 22.37
C MET A 85 -9.81 7.94 21.65
N TRP A 86 -10.50 8.24 20.56
CA TRP A 86 -10.97 7.24 19.62
C TRP A 86 -9.97 7.20 18.46
N LEU A 87 -9.32 6.06 18.31
CA LEU A 87 -8.42 5.76 17.23
C LEU A 87 -9.16 4.96 16.17
N GLU A 88 -9.09 5.42 14.94
CA GLU A 88 -9.58 4.73 13.75
C GLU A 88 -8.38 4.19 12.98
N LEU A 89 -8.37 2.89 12.79
CA LEU A 89 -7.34 2.13 12.08
C LEU A 89 -7.97 1.66 10.78
N THR A 90 -7.53 2.18 9.66
CA THR A 90 -8.04 1.79 8.34
C THR A 90 -6.91 1.18 7.53
N ASN A 91 -7.08 -0.04 7.06
CA ASN A 91 -6.17 -0.65 6.09
C ASN A 91 -6.57 -0.15 4.69
N ALA A 92 -5.62 0.46 3.97
CA ALA A 92 -5.88 1.10 2.69
C ALA A 92 -6.21 0.09 1.57
N VAL A 93 -5.68 -1.13 1.66
CA VAL A 93 -5.84 -2.17 0.64
C VAL A 93 -7.10 -3.00 0.88
N THR A 94 -7.32 -3.45 2.12
CA THR A 94 -8.49 -4.29 2.45
C THR A 94 -9.75 -3.47 2.70
N GLY A 95 -9.60 -2.16 2.98
CA GLY A 95 -10.72 -1.28 3.35
C GLY A 95 -11.23 -1.51 4.78
N GLU A 96 -10.68 -2.47 5.51
CA GLU A 96 -11.11 -2.78 6.87
C GLU A 96 -10.83 -1.61 7.79
N THR A 97 -11.84 -1.23 8.58
CA THR A 97 -11.74 -0.14 9.54
C THR A 97 -12.11 -0.60 10.93
N GLN A 98 -11.19 -0.45 11.86
CA GLN A 98 -11.38 -0.76 13.28
C GLN A 98 -11.35 0.52 14.10
N LYS A 99 -12.30 0.66 15.05
CA LYS A 99 -12.34 1.78 15.99
C LYS A 99 -11.96 1.29 17.38
N LYS A 100 -10.93 1.89 17.95
CA LYS A 100 -10.43 1.54 19.29
C LYS A 100 -10.49 2.74 20.22
N ARG A 101 -11.08 2.53 21.40
CA ARG A 101 -11.08 3.54 22.46
C ARG A 101 -9.82 3.39 23.31
N ILE A 102 -9.08 4.47 23.45
CA ILE A 102 -7.83 4.52 24.20
C ILE A 102 -7.97 5.52 25.34
N VAL A 103 -7.48 5.17 26.54
CA VAL A 103 -7.52 6.03 27.73
C VAL A 103 -6.11 6.12 28.29
N PHE A 104 -5.57 7.33 28.40
CA PHE A 104 -4.22 7.56 28.90
C PHE A 104 -4.10 8.87 29.69
N ARG A 105 -2.97 9.08 30.37
CA ARG A 105 -2.60 10.34 31.03
C ARG A 105 -1.22 10.77 30.55
N GLY A 106 -1.13 11.95 29.90
CA GLY A 106 0.13 12.48 29.36
C GLY A 106 0.67 11.65 28.17
N SER A 107 1.09 10.43 28.41
CA SER A 107 1.55 9.47 27.40
C SER A 107 0.93 8.10 27.63
N GLY A 108 0.93 7.29 26.58
CA GLY A 108 0.48 5.90 26.62
C GLY A 108 1.07 5.09 25.48
N GLU A 109 1.31 3.82 25.74
CA GLU A 109 1.80 2.85 24.77
C GLU A 109 0.73 1.81 24.51
N TRP A 110 0.54 1.46 23.27
CA TRP A 110 -0.50 0.54 22.83
C TRP A 110 0.09 -0.48 21.88
N THR A 111 -0.06 -1.74 22.24
CA THR A 111 0.30 -2.83 21.35
C THR A 111 -0.86 -3.05 20.38
N LEU A 112 -0.55 -2.97 19.10
CA LEU A 112 -1.45 -3.22 17.99
C LEU A 112 -0.90 -4.37 17.15
N GLN A 113 -1.77 -5.04 16.43
CA GLN A 113 -1.44 -6.14 15.54
C GLN A 113 -2.35 -6.06 14.32
N SER A 114 -1.85 -6.42 13.15
CA SER A 114 -2.66 -6.53 11.93
C SER A 114 -2.61 -7.95 11.42
N ALA A 115 -3.76 -8.48 11.07
CA ALA A 115 -3.90 -9.78 10.42
C ALA A 115 -3.59 -9.71 8.92
N TYR A 116 -3.66 -8.51 8.32
CA TYR A 116 -3.50 -8.29 6.89
C TYR A 116 -2.34 -7.35 6.60
N CYS A 117 -1.68 -7.57 5.47
CA CYS A 117 -0.63 -6.68 4.96
C CYS A 117 -1.20 -5.39 4.34
N GLY A 118 -0.33 -4.47 3.94
CA GLY A 118 -0.71 -3.19 3.35
C GLY A 118 -0.49 -2.00 4.27
N CYS A 119 -1.00 -0.84 3.93
CA CYS A 119 -0.81 0.38 4.70
C CYS A 119 -1.94 0.62 5.68
N ILE A 120 -1.65 0.59 6.98
CA ILE A 120 -2.60 0.98 8.02
C ILE A 120 -2.49 2.48 8.26
N GLU A 121 -3.60 3.16 8.07
CA GLU A 121 -3.75 4.55 8.43
C GLU A 121 -4.38 4.66 9.83
N CYS A 122 -3.57 5.11 10.80
CA CYS A 122 -4.03 5.42 12.16
C CYS A 122 -4.48 6.88 12.20
N ARG A 123 -5.75 7.14 12.46
CA ARG A 123 -6.33 8.48 12.53
C ARG A 123 -7.05 8.68 13.86
N THR A 124 -6.92 9.86 14.44
CA THR A 124 -7.73 10.23 15.60
C THR A 124 -9.13 10.66 15.14
N ALA A 125 -10.17 9.91 15.53
CA ALA A 125 -11.57 10.24 15.25
C ALA A 125 -12.14 11.25 16.24
N GLY A 126 -11.65 11.26 17.47
CA GLY A 126 -12.04 12.22 18.49
C GLY A 126 -11.19 12.10 19.74
N VAL A 127 -10.95 13.24 20.38
CA VAL A 127 -10.13 13.32 21.59
C VAL A 127 -10.86 14.14 22.61
N TRP A 128 -10.96 13.61 23.84
CA TRP A 128 -11.55 14.27 24.99
C TRP A 128 -10.55 14.25 26.14
N CYS A 129 -10.17 15.42 26.60
CA CYS A 129 -9.41 15.58 27.84
C CYS A 129 -10.37 15.89 28.98
N TYR A 130 -10.16 15.26 30.11
CA TYR A 130 -10.92 15.52 31.33
C TYR A 130 -10.17 16.54 32.20
N ASP A 131 -10.93 17.28 32.98
CA ASP A 131 -10.39 18.15 34.01
C ASP A 131 -9.56 17.35 35.03
N LEU A 132 -8.85 18.04 35.92
CA LEU A 132 -8.03 17.42 36.99
C LEU A 132 -8.77 16.39 37.82
N PHE A 133 -10.03 16.63 38.07
CA PHE A 133 -10.87 15.75 38.88
C PHE A 133 -11.47 14.58 38.07
N GLY A 134 -11.33 14.62 36.73
CA GLY A 134 -11.84 13.61 35.82
C GLY A 134 -13.37 13.61 35.71
N ILE A 135 -14.00 14.75 35.93
CA ILE A 135 -15.45 14.92 35.95
C ILE A 135 -15.96 15.45 34.62
N LEU A 136 -15.41 16.58 34.16
CA LEU A 136 -15.90 17.32 33.02
C LEU A 136 -15.00 17.11 31.79
N PRO A 137 -15.52 16.54 30.69
CA PRO A 137 -14.75 16.37 29.47
C PRO A 137 -14.76 17.63 28.60
N VAL A 138 -13.63 17.90 27.92
CA VAL A 138 -13.49 18.92 26.90
C VAL A 138 -13.00 18.28 25.62
N LYS A 139 -13.68 18.50 24.51
CA LYS A 139 -13.25 18.04 23.18
C LYS A 139 -12.07 18.86 22.70
N ILE A 140 -10.98 18.19 22.38
CA ILE A 140 -9.77 18.79 21.82
C ILE A 140 -9.85 18.78 20.29
N PRO A 141 -9.67 19.91 19.60
CA PRO A 141 -9.70 19.98 18.14
C PRO A 141 -8.35 19.54 17.56
N CYS A 142 -7.99 18.28 17.79
CA CYS A 142 -6.73 17.71 17.31
C CYS A 142 -7.00 16.60 16.29
N LYS A 143 -6.26 16.63 15.17
CA LYS A 143 -6.28 15.59 14.14
C LYS A 143 -4.84 15.08 13.99
N ALA A 144 -4.54 13.95 14.58
CA ALA A 144 -3.27 13.27 14.36
C ALA A 144 -3.49 12.10 13.39
N LYS A 145 -2.49 11.87 12.53
CA LYS A 145 -2.49 10.82 11.52
C LYS A 145 -1.10 10.19 11.45
N LYS A 146 -1.04 8.88 11.43
CA LYS A 146 0.19 8.11 11.21
C LYS A 146 -0.09 6.97 10.26
N ARG A 147 0.85 6.67 9.36
CA ARG A 147 0.80 5.53 8.45
C ARG A 147 1.86 4.52 8.87
N ILE A 148 1.50 3.26 8.79
CA ILE A 148 2.35 2.12 9.13
C ILE A 148 2.19 1.12 7.98
N VAL A 149 3.29 0.69 7.40
CA VAL A 149 3.29 -0.34 6.36
C VAL A 149 3.46 -1.70 7.02
N ILE A 150 2.50 -2.59 6.78
CA ILE A 150 2.56 -3.98 7.23
C ILE A 150 3.09 -4.82 6.09
N MET A 151 4.25 -5.41 6.31
CA MET A 151 4.89 -6.27 5.31
C MET A 151 4.15 -7.60 5.21
N PRO A 152 3.94 -8.13 4.00
CA PRO A 152 3.37 -9.45 3.77
C PRO A 152 4.32 -10.54 4.24
N ASP A 153 3.79 -11.72 4.51
CA ASP A 153 4.55 -12.94 4.66
C ASP A 153 4.83 -13.48 3.25
N THR A 154 6.10 -13.46 2.81
CA THR A 154 6.49 -13.97 1.48
C THR A 154 6.82 -15.45 1.54
N PHE A 155 6.59 -16.15 0.45
CA PHE A 155 6.90 -17.56 0.27
C PHE A 155 7.81 -17.76 -0.96
N PRO A 156 8.63 -18.83 -0.99
CA PRO A 156 9.51 -19.09 -2.12
C PRO A 156 8.69 -19.47 -3.36
N VAL A 157 9.05 -18.89 -4.49
CA VAL A 157 8.47 -19.15 -5.81
C VAL A 157 9.60 -19.56 -6.75
N GLU A 158 9.51 -20.76 -7.31
CA GLU A 158 10.44 -21.19 -8.35
C GLU A 158 10.00 -20.63 -9.70
N ILE A 159 10.84 -19.82 -10.29
CA ILE A 159 10.63 -19.28 -11.61
C ILE A 159 11.30 -20.19 -12.63
N GLN A 160 10.50 -20.96 -13.33
CA GLN A 160 11.00 -21.68 -14.50
C GLN A 160 10.97 -20.74 -15.69
N THR A 161 12.08 -20.05 -15.90
CA THR A 161 12.28 -19.13 -17.02
C THR A 161 12.31 -19.92 -18.35
N VAL A 162 11.16 -20.13 -18.95
CA VAL A 162 11.07 -20.57 -20.35
C VAL A 162 11.48 -19.41 -21.28
N LEU A 163 11.62 -18.19 -20.76
CA LEU A 163 12.16 -17.03 -21.47
C LEU A 163 13.68 -17.10 -21.74
N THR A 164 14.33 -18.22 -21.38
CA THR A 164 15.76 -18.38 -21.57
C THR A 164 16.07 -18.65 -23.04
N ARG A 165 16.73 -17.72 -23.70
CA ARG A 165 17.50 -17.87 -24.94
C ARG A 165 16.83 -18.43 -26.20
N SER A 166 15.85 -19.33 -26.10
CA SER A 166 15.14 -19.85 -27.29
C SER A 166 14.20 -18.83 -27.93
N ASN A 167 13.73 -17.85 -27.17
CA ASN A 167 12.88 -16.79 -27.71
C ASN A 167 13.64 -15.62 -28.33
N LEU A 168 14.95 -15.53 -28.14
CA LEU A 168 15.78 -14.62 -28.90
C LEU A 168 15.96 -15.11 -30.37
N ASP A 169 15.90 -16.43 -30.57
CA ASP A 169 15.97 -17.01 -31.95
C ASP A 169 14.60 -17.02 -32.64
N ASP A 170 13.48 -16.96 -31.89
CA ASP A 170 12.12 -16.93 -32.42
C ASP A 170 11.44 -15.54 -32.33
N CYS A 171 12.15 -14.48 -31.94
CA CYS A 171 11.64 -13.13 -32.02
C CYS A 171 11.46 -12.73 -33.49
N THR A 172 10.25 -12.98 -34.01
CA THR A 172 9.87 -12.61 -35.37
C THR A 172 9.52 -11.12 -35.51
N GLU A 173 9.47 -10.37 -34.42
CA GLU A 173 9.15 -8.94 -34.43
C GLU A 173 10.33 -8.10 -33.97
N TYR A 174 10.77 -7.26 -34.85
CA TYR A 174 11.87 -6.31 -34.65
C TYR A 174 11.32 -4.88 -34.64
N ALA A 175 11.91 -4.03 -33.82
CA ALA A 175 11.50 -2.63 -33.73
C ALA A 175 11.70 -1.95 -35.11
N PRO A 176 10.63 -1.40 -35.73
CA PRO A 176 10.70 -0.90 -37.13
C PRO A 176 11.57 0.34 -37.28
N ASP A 177 11.92 1.05 -36.21
CA ASP A 177 12.61 2.34 -36.26
C ASP A 177 13.95 2.40 -35.50
N GLN A 178 14.46 1.29 -34.94
CA GLN A 178 15.71 1.30 -34.18
C GLN A 178 16.75 0.33 -34.70
N LYS A 179 17.97 0.85 -34.90
CA LYS A 179 19.13 0.04 -35.29
C LYS A 179 19.63 -0.75 -34.09
N GLY A 180 19.64 -2.06 -34.21
CA GLY A 180 20.11 -2.97 -33.18
C GLY A 180 21.54 -3.47 -33.36
N ALA A 181 21.93 -4.36 -32.43
CA ALA A 181 23.24 -5.03 -32.49
C ALA A 181 23.16 -6.47 -33.02
N ASP A 182 21.98 -7.00 -33.26
CA ASP A 182 21.79 -8.36 -33.74
C ASP A 182 22.12 -8.45 -35.26
N ARG A 183 23.12 -9.24 -35.56
CA ARG A 183 23.64 -9.41 -36.93
C ARG A 183 22.99 -10.58 -37.69
N THR A 184 22.15 -11.36 -37.00
CA THR A 184 21.53 -12.55 -37.62
C THR A 184 20.35 -12.17 -38.49
N GLU A 185 19.65 -11.10 -38.16
CA GLU A 185 18.53 -10.60 -38.94
C GLU A 185 18.74 -9.17 -39.47
N THR A 186 18.17 -8.93 -40.63
CA THR A 186 18.34 -7.67 -41.35
C THR A 186 17.02 -6.92 -41.32
N MET A 187 17.00 -5.77 -40.65
CA MET A 187 15.83 -4.89 -40.55
C MET A 187 15.62 -4.16 -41.90
N GLN A 188 16.69 -3.58 -42.46
CA GLN A 188 16.62 -2.80 -43.67
C GLN A 188 17.88 -2.96 -44.52
N ILE A 189 17.69 -2.91 -45.84
CA ILE A 189 18.78 -2.88 -46.82
C ILE A 189 18.78 -1.49 -47.42
N ARG A 190 19.91 -0.77 -47.29
CA ARG A 190 20.07 0.58 -47.84
C ARG A 190 21.43 0.75 -48.49
N ASP A 191 21.56 1.84 -49.26
CA ASP A 191 22.85 2.20 -49.85
C ASP A 191 23.86 2.59 -48.75
N TYR A 192 25.12 2.25 -48.98
CA TYR A 192 26.24 2.60 -48.11
C TYR A 192 26.43 4.11 -48.04
N VAL A 193 26.62 4.61 -46.85
CA VAL A 193 27.01 6.00 -46.59
C VAL A 193 28.39 6.02 -45.95
N PRO A 194 29.31 6.94 -46.38
CA PRO A 194 30.63 7.05 -45.76
C PRO A 194 30.53 7.17 -44.23
N GLY A 195 31.15 6.20 -43.52
CA GLY A 195 31.08 6.06 -42.07
C GLY A 195 30.40 4.78 -41.59
N ASP A 196 29.69 4.07 -42.47
CA ASP A 196 29.10 2.77 -42.14
C ASP A 196 30.18 1.69 -41.91
N PRO A 197 30.02 0.79 -40.94
CA PRO A 197 30.96 -0.29 -40.69
C PRO A 197 31.05 -1.25 -41.89
N LEU A 198 32.26 -1.51 -42.39
CA LEU A 198 32.48 -2.42 -43.50
C LEU A 198 31.95 -3.85 -43.28
N GLN A 199 31.82 -4.25 -42.03
CA GLN A 199 31.29 -5.56 -41.64
C GLN A 199 29.77 -5.71 -41.90
N GLN A 200 29.06 -4.61 -42.10
CA GLN A 200 27.62 -4.61 -42.38
C GLN A 200 27.34 -4.60 -43.91
N ILE A 201 28.37 -4.54 -44.77
CA ILE A 201 28.18 -4.56 -46.19
C ILE A 201 27.70 -5.94 -46.65
N HIS A 202 26.59 -5.95 -47.39
CA HIS A 202 26.07 -7.14 -48.05
C HIS A 202 26.77 -7.41 -49.39
N TRP A 203 27.99 -7.95 -49.34
CA TRP A 203 28.84 -8.15 -50.48
C TRP A 203 28.16 -8.83 -51.69
N LYS A 204 27.38 -9.90 -51.44
CA LYS A 204 26.67 -10.64 -52.49
C LYS A 204 25.61 -9.79 -53.21
N LEU A 205 24.93 -8.90 -52.52
CA LEU A 205 23.93 -8.01 -53.13
C LEU A 205 24.59 -6.80 -53.76
N SER A 206 25.65 -6.28 -53.16
CA SER A 206 26.43 -5.17 -53.68
C SER A 206 27.05 -5.51 -55.04
N THR A 207 27.59 -6.72 -55.21
CA THR A 207 28.13 -7.20 -56.48
C THR A 207 27.07 -7.38 -57.58
N LYS A 208 25.82 -7.73 -57.17
CA LYS A 208 24.73 -7.91 -58.11
C LYS A 208 24.12 -6.59 -58.60
N LEU A 209 24.16 -5.57 -57.75
CA LEU A 209 23.52 -4.27 -58.01
C LEU A 209 24.53 -3.18 -58.41
N ASP A 210 25.82 -3.52 -58.47
CA ASP A 210 26.95 -2.64 -58.82
C ASP A 210 26.99 -1.36 -57.92
N ARG A 211 26.58 -1.47 -56.68
CA ARG A 211 26.61 -0.42 -55.64
C ARG A 211 26.75 -1.01 -54.27
N LEU A 212 27.42 -0.29 -53.37
CA LEU A 212 27.60 -0.77 -51.98
C LEU A 212 26.31 -0.70 -51.23
N ILE A 213 25.91 -1.84 -50.68
CA ILE A 213 24.67 -2.00 -49.88
C ILE A 213 25.01 -2.47 -48.49
N VAL A 214 24.41 -1.83 -47.52
CA VAL A 214 24.54 -2.12 -46.07
C VAL A 214 23.29 -2.78 -45.55
N ARG A 215 23.47 -3.75 -44.67
CA ARG A 215 22.41 -4.32 -43.84
C ARG A 215 22.39 -3.57 -42.50
N ASP A 216 21.33 -2.91 -42.19
CA ASP A 216 21.11 -2.42 -40.85
C ASP A 216 20.59 -3.58 -39.97
N PRO A 217 21.32 -3.93 -38.92
CA PRO A 217 20.90 -5.02 -38.02
C PRO A 217 19.62 -4.65 -37.30
N ALA A 218 18.77 -5.66 -37.10
CA ALA A 218 17.55 -5.50 -36.34
C ALA A 218 17.84 -5.39 -34.85
N GLN A 219 17.01 -4.65 -34.12
CA GLN A 219 17.00 -4.66 -32.67
C GLN A 219 15.88 -5.59 -32.22
N PRO A 220 16.19 -6.70 -31.53
CA PRO A 220 15.16 -7.50 -30.91
C PRO A 220 14.38 -6.62 -29.96
N VAL A 221 13.06 -6.67 -30.04
CA VAL A 221 12.20 -6.00 -29.07
C VAL A 221 12.35 -6.76 -27.75
N ASP A 222 12.98 -6.11 -26.79
CA ASP A 222 13.11 -6.66 -25.43
C ASP A 222 11.72 -6.62 -24.81
N ARG A 223 10.99 -7.74 -24.92
CA ARG A 223 9.61 -7.86 -24.43
C ARG A 223 9.64 -7.83 -22.92
N GLU A 224 9.27 -6.68 -22.37
CA GLU A 224 9.28 -6.47 -20.91
C GLU A 224 8.21 -7.32 -20.22
N LEU A 225 8.62 -8.01 -19.17
CA LEU A 225 7.71 -8.72 -18.28
C LEU A 225 6.98 -7.72 -17.38
N MET A 226 5.65 -7.81 -17.31
CA MET A 226 4.85 -7.00 -16.40
C MET A 226 4.14 -7.87 -15.36
N VAL A 227 4.26 -7.50 -14.11
CA VAL A 227 3.45 -8.02 -13.00
C VAL A 227 2.36 -7.01 -12.70
N PHE A 228 1.11 -7.35 -12.96
CA PHE A 228 -0.02 -6.45 -12.80
C PHE A 228 -0.94 -6.90 -11.67
N LEU A 229 -1.23 -6.01 -10.72
CA LEU A 229 -2.20 -6.24 -9.66
C LEU A 229 -3.49 -5.46 -9.94
N GLU A 230 -4.60 -6.18 -10.14
CA GLU A 230 -5.93 -5.59 -10.26
C GLU A 230 -6.52 -5.26 -8.89
N GLN A 231 -6.95 -4.00 -8.72
CA GLN A 231 -7.50 -3.52 -7.45
C GLN A 231 -8.99 -3.11 -7.50
N THR A 232 -9.66 -3.36 -8.62
CA THR A 232 -11.01 -2.82 -8.90
C THR A 232 -12.16 -3.59 -8.26
N ASP A 233 -11.95 -4.77 -7.69
CA ASP A 233 -13.05 -5.59 -7.20
C ASP A 233 -13.59 -5.10 -5.84
N ASP A 234 -14.84 -4.60 -5.82
CA ASP A 234 -15.55 -4.16 -4.61
C ASP A 234 -16.06 -5.33 -3.75
N SER A 235 -16.24 -6.51 -4.32
CA SER A 235 -16.71 -7.71 -3.61
C SER A 235 -15.60 -8.48 -2.92
N ARG A 236 -14.35 -8.09 -3.13
CA ARG A 236 -13.15 -8.76 -2.63
C ARG A 236 -13.10 -8.76 -1.10
N SER A 237 -12.98 -9.96 -0.51
CA SER A 237 -12.78 -10.09 0.93
C SER A 237 -11.40 -9.57 1.37
N PRO A 238 -11.25 -9.15 2.64
CA PRO A 238 -9.95 -8.76 3.18
C PRO A 238 -8.87 -9.84 3.02
N GLU A 239 -9.24 -11.10 3.17
CA GLU A 239 -8.36 -12.26 3.01
C GLU A 239 -7.88 -12.41 1.56
N THR A 240 -8.77 -12.20 0.59
CA THR A 240 -8.44 -12.25 -0.85
C THR A 240 -7.48 -11.12 -1.23
N ALA A 241 -7.73 -9.91 -0.71
CA ALA A 241 -6.86 -8.76 -0.96
C ALA A 241 -5.44 -8.97 -0.39
N ASP A 242 -5.37 -9.55 0.79
CA ASP A 242 -4.13 -9.89 1.46
C ASP A 242 -3.34 -10.97 0.69
N ALA A 243 -4.02 -12.05 0.31
CA ALA A 243 -3.41 -13.14 -0.46
C ALA A 243 -2.87 -12.68 -1.83
N LEU A 244 -3.60 -11.80 -2.53
CA LEU A 244 -3.14 -11.20 -3.79
C LEU A 244 -1.87 -10.39 -3.60
N LEU A 245 -1.79 -9.57 -2.55
CA LEU A 245 -0.57 -8.81 -2.25
C LEU A 245 0.60 -9.71 -1.87
N GLU A 246 0.37 -10.74 -1.06
CA GLU A 246 1.39 -11.72 -0.70
C GLU A 246 1.92 -12.45 -1.94
N ALA A 247 1.02 -12.88 -2.82
CA ALA A 247 1.38 -13.53 -4.08
C ALA A 247 2.22 -12.61 -4.98
N VAL A 248 1.75 -11.38 -5.21
CA VAL A 248 2.48 -10.40 -6.05
C VAL A 248 3.85 -10.09 -5.48
N VAL A 249 3.95 -9.82 -4.17
CA VAL A 249 5.25 -9.50 -3.55
C VAL A 249 6.19 -10.70 -3.59
N SER A 250 5.69 -11.93 -3.38
CA SER A 250 6.49 -13.16 -3.46
C SER A 250 7.03 -13.39 -4.87
N VAL A 251 6.19 -13.17 -5.90
CA VAL A 251 6.61 -13.26 -7.31
C VAL A 251 7.63 -12.17 -7.66
N CYS A 252 7.40 -10.92 -7.24
CA CYS A 252 8.36 -9.84 -7.46
C CYS A 252 9.72 -10.12 -6.79
N GLN A 253 9.70 -10.71 -5.60
CA GLN A 253 10.92 -11.12 -4.90
C GLN A 253 11.66 -12.20 -5.69
N ALA A 254 10.97 -13.25 -6.13
CA ALA A 254 11.55 -14.34 -6.91
C ALA A 254 12.13 -13.85 -8.24
N LEU A 255 11.43 -12.94 -8.96
CA LEU A 255 11.93 -12.31 -10.19
C LEU A 255 13.20 -11.49 -9.93
N ALA A 256 13.23 -10.73 -8.84
CA ALA A 256 14.42 -9.94 -8.48
C ALA A 256 15.61 -10.82 -8.06
N GLU A 257 15.37 -11.93 -7.35
CA GLU A 257 16.39 -12.94 -7.00
C GLU A 257 16.95 -13.65 -8.25
N ALA A 258 16.09 -13.89 -9.25
CA ALA A 258 16.48 -14.41 -10.56
C ALA A 258 17.19 -13.38 -11.45
N ASN A 259 17.37 -12.14 -11.01
CA ASN A 259 17.86 -11.00 -11.80
C ASN A 259 17.07 -10.76 -13.11
N GLN A 260 15.79 -11.09 -13.10
CA GLN A 260 14.91 -10.85 -14.23
C GLN A 260 14.30 -9.44 -14.08
N PRO A 261 14.55 -8.50 -15.01
CA PRO A 261 13.93 -7.20 -14.99
C PRO A 261 12.43 -7.31 -15.29
N PHE A 262 11.62 -6.53 -14.58
CA PHE A 262 10.16 -6.51 -14.76
C PHE A 262 9.58 -5.14 -14.41
N ARG A 263 8.35 -4.91 -14.85
CA ARG A 263 7.52 -3.78 -14.43
C ARG A 263 6.47 -4.25 -13.44
N LEU A 264 6.38 -3.60 -12.29
CA LEU A 264 5.28 -3.77 -11.35
C LEU A 264 4.23 -2.71 -11.62
N ALA A 265 3.00 -3.13 -11.92
CA ALA A 265 1.91 -2.21 -12.21
C ALA A 265 0.68 -2.53 -11.36
N TRP A 266 -0.09 -1.50 -11.02
CA TRP A 266 -1.39 -1.64 -10.37
C TRP A 266 -2.30 -0.47 -10.72
N ASN A 267 -3.61 -0.68 -10.61
CA ASN A 267 -4.59 0.36 -10.83
C ASN A 267 -5.13 0.93 -9.52
N GLU A 268 -5.18 2.24 -9.44
CA GLU A 268 -5.97 3.02 -8.49
C GLU A 268 -6.93 3.91 -9.31
N ASP A 269 -6.97 5.21 -9.04
CA ASP A 269 -7.62 6.20 -9.91
C ASP A 269 -6.86 6.37 -11.24
N VAL A 270 -5.57 6.01 -11.24
CA VAL A 270 -4.66 5.99 -12.39
C VAL A 270 -3.82 4.72 -12.34
N ILE A 271 -3.21 4.38 -13.48
CA ILE A 271 -2.24 3.28 -13.51
C ILE A 271 -0.90 3.75 -12.93
N HIS A 272 -0.42 3.02 -11.94
CA HIS A 272 0.91 3.15 -11.40
C HIS A 272 1.81 2.09 -11.99
N ILE A 273 3.00 2.49 -12.45
CA ILE A 273 4.02 1.59 -13.00
C ILE A 273 5.34 1.88 -12.30
N PHE A 274 6.03 0.83 -11.89
CA PHE A 274 7.33 0.88 -11.25
C PHE A 274 8.29 -0.07 -11.96
N ASP A 275 9.39 0.45 -12.50
CA ASP A 275 10.40 -0.36 -13.19
C ASP A 275 11.37 -0.98 -12.19
N VAL A 276 11.43 -2.31 -12.12
CA VAL A 276 12.36 -3.07 -11.28
C VAL A 276 13.41 -3.72 -12.18
N ARG A 277 14.56 -3.08 -12.29
CA ARG A 277 15.66 -3.56 -13.12
C ARG A 277 16.70 -4.36 -12.35
N ASN A 278 16.75 -4.18 -11.04
CA ASN A 278 17.67 -4.83 -10.12
C ASN A 278 17.02 -5.06 -8.77
N SER A 279 17.61 -5.91 -7.95
CA SER A 279 17.13 -6.22 -6.61
C SER A 279 17.11 -5.02 -5.65
N GLU A 280 17.91 -3.99 -5.91
CA GLU A 280 17.95 -2.77 -5.09
C GLU A 280 16.67 -1.91 -5.22
N ALA A 281 16.00 -1.96 -6.37
CA ALA A 281 14.75 -1.23 -6.61
C ALA A 281 13.52 -1.93 -5.97
N LEU A 282 13.61 -3.22 -5.65
CA LEU A 282 12.51 -4.02 -5.12
C LEU A 282 11.90 -3.46 -3.82
N PRO A 283 12.64 -3.05 -2.79
CA PRO A 283 12.06 -2.55 -1.54
C PRO A 283 11.21 -1.30 -1.76
N GLU A 284 11.59 -0.44 -2.69
CA GLU A 284 10.83 0.76 -3.03
C GLU A 284 9.54 0.41 -3.77
N ALA A 285 9.60 -0.49 -4.75
CA ALA A 285 8.45 -1.01 -5.48
C ALA A 285 7.44 -1.67 -4.53
N VAL A 286 7.91 -2.55 -3.63
CA VAL A 286 7.07 -3.20 -2.60
C VAL A 286 6.46 -2.16 -1.66
N SER A 287 7.25 -1.18 -1.20
CA SER A 287 6.71 -0.10 -0.36
C SER A 287 5.66 0.74 -1.09
N ALA A 288 5.78 0.93 -2.41
CA ALA A 288 4.81 1.67 -3.21
C ALA A 288 3.49 0.90 -3.33
N ILE A 289 3.54 -0.38 -3.71
CA ILE A 289 2.32 -1.20 -3.87
C ILE A 289 1.61 -1.44 -2.53
N LEU A 290 2.34 -1.63 -1.42
CA LEU A 290 1.75 -1.77 -0.09
C LEU A 290 1.07 -0.49 0.41
N LYS A 291 1.42 0.69 -0.11
CA LYS A 291 0.76 1.96 0.16
C LYS A 291 -0.39 2.25 -0.78
N SER A 292 -0.62 1.40 -1.76
CA SER A 292 -1.71 1.53 -2.73
C SER A 292 -3.07 1.51 -2.04
N ARG A 293 -4.05 2.07 -2.74
CA ARG A 293 -5.43 2.11 -2.27
C ARG A 293 -6.31 1.31 -3.20
N ARG A 294 -7.37 0.78 -2.63
CA ARG A 294 -8.42 0.13 -3.42
C ARG A 294 -8.98 1.10 -4.45
N ASN A 295 -9.14 0.64 -5.69
CA ASN A 295 -9.73 1.44 -6.75
C ASN A 295 -11.25 1.52 -6.55
N LEU A 296 -11.76 2.73 -6.33
CA LEU A 296 -13.19 2.99 -6.14
C LEU A 296 -13.91 3.32 -7.45
N ALA A 297 -13.17 3.55 -8.54
CA ALA A 297 -13.72 4.01 -9.82
C ALA A 297 -14.40 2.89 -10.62
N GLN A 298 -14.33 1.63 -10.20
CA GLN A 298 -14.91 0.44 -10.85
C GLN A 298 -14.46 0.24 -12.32
N ILE A 299 -13.41 0.91 -12.76
CA ILE A 299 -12.84 0.75 -14.09
C ILE A 299 -11.76 -0.33 -14.00
N CYS A 300 -11.90 -1.37 -14.82
CA CYS A 300 -10.92 -2.44 -14.89
C CYS A 300 -9.52 -1.89 -15.24
N GLY A 301 -8.49 -2.45 -14.60
CA GLY A 301 -7.12 -2.00 -14.79
C GLY A 301 -6.63 -2.12 -16.22
N THR A 302 -7.08 -3.14 -16.97
CA THR A 302 -6.77 -3.34 -18.39
C THR A 302 -7.34 -2.21 -19.24
N GLU A 303 -8.60 -1.84 -19.05
CA GLU A 303 -9.25 -0.75 -19.76
C GLU A 303 -8.58 0.61 -19.44
N LEU A 304 -8.23 0.82 -18.17
CA LEU A 304 -7.53 2.02 -17.73
C LEU A 304 -6.11 2.08 -18.33
N TYR A 305 -5.43 0.95 -18.41
CA TYR A 305 -4.10 0.85 -19.01
C TYR A 305 -4.13 1.20 -20.50
N GLN A 306 -5.04 0.60 -21.26
CA GLN A 306 -5.23 0.86 -22.69
C GLN A 306 -5.53 2.34 -22.98
N LYS A 307 -6.39 2.97 -22.17
CA LYS A 307 -6.70 4.40 -22.27
C LYS A 307 -5.49 5.31 -22.00
N THR A 308 -4.57 4.88 -21.13
CA THR A 308 -3.47 5.72 -20.64
C THR A 308 -2.20 5.55 -21.48
N LYS A 309 -1.87 4.33 -21.87
CA LYS A 309 -0.59 3.96 -22.52
C LYS A 309 -0.76 3.56 -23.97
N GLY A 310 -2.00 3.36 -24.44
CA GLY A 310 -2.28 2.83 -25.76
C GLY A 310 -1.91 1.34 -25.86
N ASP A 311 -1.94 0.86 -27.08
CA ASP A 311 -1.57 -0.54 -27.42
C ASP A 311 -0.03 -0.66 -27.47
N THR A 312 0.59 -0.59 -26.29
CA THR A 312 2.05 -0.77 -26.19
C THR A 312 2.33 -2.26 -26.25
N ASP A 313 3.22 -2.66 -27.15
CA ASP A 313 3.65 -4.05 -27.31
C ASP A 313 4.31 -4.54 -26.02
N MET A 314 3.54 -5.32 -25.23
CA MET A 314 3.99 -5.93 -24.00
C MET A 314 4.36 -7.38 -24.28
N GLY A 315 5.48 -7.84 -23.74
CA GLY A 315 5.94 -9.21 -23.95
C GLY A 315 5.10 -10.24 -23.22
N ALA A 316 5.18 -10.25 -21.90
CA ALA A 316 4.41 -11.15 -21.05
C ALA A 316 3.82 -10.41 -19.86
N VAL A 317 2.61 -10.79 -19.45
CA VAL A 317 1.90 -10.18 -18.33
C VAL A 317 1.49 -11.26 -17.34
N LEU A 318 1.92 -11.14 -16.09
CA LEU A 318 1.44 -11.90 -14.95
C LEU A 318 0.35 -11.07 -14.28
N TYR A 319 -0.90 -11.43 -14.53
CA TYR A 319 -2.07 -10.65 -14.11
C TYR A 319 -2.71 -11.26 -12.87
N PHE A 320 -2.65 -10.53 -11.75
CA PHE A 320 -3.21 -10.96 -10.46
C PHE A 320 -4.54 -10.25 -10.20
N CYS A 321 -5.61 -11.02 -10.03
CA CYS A 321 -6.96 -10.50 -9.84
C CYS A 321 -7.80 -11.36 -8.90
N SER A 322 -8.93 -10.82 -8.45
CA SER A 322 -9.96 -11.53 -7.66
C SER A 322 -11.19 -11.88 -8.47
N ALA A 323 -11.38 -11.24 -9.61
CA ALA A 323 -12.43 -11.56 -10.58
C ALA A 323 -11.79 -11.70 -11.97
N GLN A 324 -12.22 -12.72 -12.71
CA GLN A 324 -11.68 -12.99 -14.04
C GLN A 324 -12.10 -11.87 -15.00
N PRO A 325 -11.15 -11.15 -15.62
CA PRO A 325 -11.48 -10.16 -16.63
C PRO A 325 -11.87 -10.82 -17.95
N ASP A 326 -12.77 -10.18 -18.71
CA ASP A 326 -13.19 -10.68 -20.02
C ASP A 326 -12.03 -10.65 -21.03
N ASP A 327 -11.17 -9.63 -20.96
CA ASP A 327 -10.00 -9.47 -21.84
C ASP A 327 -8.86 -8.79 -21.06
N PRO A 328 -7.94 -9.56 -20.47
CA PRO A 328 -6.93 -9.00 -19.60
C PRO A 328 -5.89 -8.15 -20.31
N PHE A 329 -5.41 -8.53 -21.49
CA PHE A 329 -4.46 -7.79 -22.35
C PHE A 329 -4.36 -8.50 -23.69
N PRO A 330 -5.17 -8.14 -24.70
CA PRO A 330 -5.33 -8.92 -25.93
C PRO A 330 -4.07 -9.02 -26.78
N SER A 331 -3.16 -8.06 -26.66
CA SER A 331 -1.92 -8.00 -27.44
C SER A 331 -0.70 -8.65 -26.76
N ALA A 332 -0.87 -9.19 -25.52
CA ALA A 332 0.23 -9.75 -24.74
C ALA A 332 0.01 -11.22 -24.38
N ARG A 333 1.11 -11.95 -24.16
CA ARG A 333 1.04 -13.28 -23.53
C ARG A 333 0.66 -13.09 -22.06
N THR A 334 -0.62 -13.29 -21.73
CA THR A 334 -1.11 -13.04 -20.40
C THR A 334 -1.37 -14.34 -19.66
N GLN A 335 -0.75 -14.51 -18.50
CA GLN A 335 -1.07 -15.54 -17.53
C GLN A 335 -1.87 -14.90 -16.39
N VAL A 336 -3.09 -15.38 -16.18
CA VAL A 336 -4.00 -14.87 -15.15
C VAL A 336 -3.87 -15.71 -13.87
N TYR A 337 -3.59 -15.04 -12.76
CA TYR A 337 -3.58 -15.62 -11.42
C TYR A 337 -4.81 -15.13 -10.66
N LEU A 338 -5.82 -15.98 -10.58
CA LEU A 338 -7.11 -15.66 -10.02
C LEU A 338 -7.20 -16.13 -8.56
N CYS A 339 -7.36 -15.20 -7.64
CA CYS A 339 -7.65 -15.52 -6.24
C CYS A 339 -9.16 -15.76 -6.04
N GLY A 340 -9.62 -16.98 -6.37
CA GLY A 340 -11.02 -17.39 -6.35
C GLY A 340 -11.25 -18.62 -7.19
N ASP A 341 -12.50 -18.86 -7.54
CA ASP A 341 -12.91 -19.96 -8.42
C ASP A 341 -12.94 -19.48 -9.88
N GLY A 342 -12.21 -20.12 -10.75
CA GLY A 342 -12.18 -19.82 -12.18
C GLY A 342 -11.44 -20.90 -12.97
N ASN A 343 -11.78 -21.03 -14.25
CA ASN A 343 -11.15 -21.98 -15.15
C ASN A 343 -10.90 -21.31 -16.50
N GLY A 344 -9.73 -21.57 -17.09
CA GLY A 344 -9.36 -21.06 -18.41
C GLY A 344 -8.00 -21.61 -18.84
N GLU A 345 -7.69 -21.51 -20.11
CA GLU A 345 -6.46 -22.07 -20.71
C GLU A 345 -5.18 -21.41 -20.15
N ASN A 346 -5.26 -20.12 -19.77
CA ASN A 346 -4.17 -19.37 -19.15
C ASN A 346 -4.54 -18.83 -17.75
N VAL A 347 -5.41 -19.54 -17.03
CA VAL A 347 -5.88 -19.13 -15.71
C VAL A 347 -5.41 -20.11 -14.67
N THR A 348 -4.65 -19.63 -13.70
CA THR A 348 -4.28 -20.38 -12.50
C THR A 348 -5.09 -19.86 -11.32
N ALA A 349 -6.07 -20.66 -10.89
CA ALA A 349 -6.90 -20.33 -9.75
C ALA A 349 -6.22 -20.76 -8.45
N PHE A 350 -6.23 -19.90 -7.45
CA PHE A 350 -5.72 -20.16 -6.11
C PHE A 350 -6.64 -19.57 -5.04
N THR A 351 -6.46 -20.01 -3.82
CA THR A 351 -7.16 -19.48 -2.64
C THR A 351 -6.14 -19.05 -1.59
N PRO A 352 -6.52 -18.22 -0.60
CA PRO A 352 -5.61 -17.84 0.49
C PRO A 352 -5.00 -19.02 1.26
N LYS A 353 -5.61 -20.20 1.19
CA LYS A 353 -5.16 -21.41 1.89
C LYS A 353 -4.17 -22.26 1.10
N ASN A 354 -4.26 -22.27 -0.23
CA ASN A 354 -3.42 -23.10 -1.11
C ASN A 354 -2.44 -22.30 -1.98
N MET A 355 -2.36 -20.99 -1.79
CA MET A 355 -1.53 -20.12 -2.62
C MET A 355 -0.05 -20.52 -2.63
N THR A 356 0.50 -20.95 -1.50
CA THR A 356 1.89 -21.41 -1.39
C THR A 356 2.18 -22.63 -2.25
N ASP A 357 1.24 -23.56 -2.31
CA ASP A 357 1.39 -24.81 -3.07
C ASP A 357 1.20 -24.55 -4.57
N VAL A 358 0.15 -23.78 -4.93
CA VAL A 358 -0.20 -23.47 -6.33
C VAL A 358 0.81 -22.56 -6.98
N LEU A 359 1.31 -21.56 -6.25
CA LEU A 359 2.27 -20.56 -6.77
C LEU A 359 3.73 -20.93 -6.48
N SER A 360 4.01 -22.12 -5.93
CA SER A 360 5.38 -22.59 -5.66
C SER A 360 6.25 -22.69 -6.92
N SER A 361 5.63 -22.95 -8.08
CA SER A 361 6.31 -22.97 -9.38
C SER A 361 5.49 -22.20 -10.41
N LEU A 362 6.07 -21.17 -10.98
CA LEU A 362 5.48 -20.39 -12.05
C LEU A 362 6.10 -20.77 -13.38
N THR A 363 5.25 -21.22 -14.30
CA THR A 363 5.61 -21.46 -15.70
C THR A 363 4.80 -20.53 -16.56
N TRP A 364 5.44 -19.72 -17.38
CA TRP A 364 4.78 -19.00 -18.47
C TRP A 364 5.48 -19.35 -19.78
N SER A 365 4.70 -19.66 -20.77
CA SER A 365 5.16 -20.02 -22.13
C SER A 365 5.07 -18.83 -23.08
#